data_24dabc71b667820887c6f1a12e9520fe
#
_entry.id   24dabc71b667820887c6f1a12e9520fe
#
_cell.length_a   1.000
_cell.length_b   1.000
_cell.length_c   1.000
_cell.angle_alpha   90.00
_cell.angle_beta   90.00
_cell.angle_gamma   90.00
#
_symmetry.space_group_name_H-M   'P 1'
#
loop_
_entity.id
_entity.type
_entity.pdbx_description
1 polymer ?
#
loop_
_entity_poly.entity_id
_entity_poly.type
_entity_poly.pdbx_seq_one_letter_code
_entity_poly.pdbx_strand_id
1 'polypeptide(L)'
;MITTQQQCGGTANTKRKTNCLAFFFLSCILMPLFASAAEPPAHSKPAHRVLSPASPLVKDARFHSAALNREMRYRIYLPHDYAATTVRYPVLYLLHGLYGNYENWGTLTSLANDVAGRDWIIVMPDADDSWYTNSATTPPDKFEDYIAKDLIAEIEARYRTIRDRHARAIAGLSMGGYGALKLALRDPQAFAFAGSLSGALDAARDLDTSRPEFAPRLLEVFGSPGNPARAHNDIFQLLSHATQADLPYLYLACGEQDRFLSVNREFVAELSQRHVRYEYHETPGNHDWTYWDREIRPLLSAMENYLSSKSR
;
A
#
# COMPACT_ATOMS: atom_id res chain seq x y z
N MET A 1 45.57 -38.12 21.13
CA MET A 1 45.76 -38.66 22.49
C MET A 1 44.43 -38.53 23.21
N ILE A 2 43.89 -39.71 23.54
CA ILE A 2 43.04 -40.11 24.66
C ILE A 2 41.62 -39.52 24.65
N THR A 3 40.58 -40.22 24.14
CA THR A 3 39.82 -41.41 24.59
C THR A 3 39.23 -41.29 26.00
N THR A 4 37.87 -41.36 26.10
CA THR A 4 37.10 -42.43 26.75
C THR A 4 35.65 -41.96 26.89
N GLN A 5 34.65 -42.50 26.32
CA GLN A 5 33.73 -43.63 26.50
C GLN A 5 33.40 -43.99 27.97
N GLN A 6 32.08 -44.09 28.22
CA GLN A 6 31.31 -45.15 28.87
C GLN A 6 29.93 -44.67 29.22
N GLN A 7 28.84 -45.14 28.70
CA GLN A 7 28.07 -46.40 28.69
C GLN A 7 27.63 -46.94 30.06
N CYS A 8 26.40 -47.43 29.98
CA CYS A 8 25.64 -48.39 30.82
C CYS A 8 24.59 -47.74 31.74
N GLY A 9 23.34 -48.17 31.76
CA GLY A 9 22.67 -49.40 31.38
C GLY A 9 21.74 -49.82 32.54
N GLY A 10 20.62 -50.44 32.25
CA GLY A 10 19.85 -51.18 33.25
C GLY A 10 18.37 -50.80 33.29
N THR A 11 17.51 -51.40 32.58
CA THR A 11 16.73 -52.65 32.63
C THR A 11 15.76 -52.81 33.81
N ALA A 12 14.53 -52.96 33.44
CA ALA A 12 13.52 -54.00 33.76
C ALA A 12 12.73 -53.85 35.08
N ASN A 13 11.47 -53.97 35.19
CA ASN A 13 10.57 -55.06 34.93
C ASN A 13 9.28 -54.98 35.77
N THR A 14 8.15 -55.24 35.15
CA THR A 14 7.00 -56.02 35.57
C THR A 14 6.24 -55.73 36.89
N LYS A 15 4.95 -55.52 36.82
CA LYS A 15 3.92 -56.52 37.17
C LYS A 15 2.49 -56.05 36.89
N ARG A 16 1.78 -56.97 36.20
CA ARG A 16 0.34 -57.06 36.01
C ARG A 16 -0.43 -57.04 37.34
N LYS A 17 -1.62 -56.45 37.33
CA LYS A 17 -2.79 -57.04 38.00
C LYS A 17 -4.06 -56.74 37.21
N THR A 18 -4.63 -57.81 36.71
CA THR A 18 -5.96 -58.00 36.19
C THR A 18 -7.00 -57.95 37.33
N ASN A 19 -8.11 -57.26 37.12
CA ASN A 19 -9.38 -57.69 37.71
C ASN A 19 -10.55 -57.30 36.83
N CYS A 20 -11.43 -58.31 36.68
CA CYS A 20 -12.62 -58.41 35.85
C CYS A 20 -13.84 -57.72 36.46
N LEU A 21 -14.81 -57.61 35.59
CA LEU A 21 -16.30 -57.55 35.74
C LEU A 21 -16.94 -56.24 36.14
N ALA A 22 -17.74 -55.66 35.25
CA ALA A 22 -19.18 -55.97 35.17
C ALA A 22 -19.81 -55.30 33.93
N PHE A 23 -20.60 -56.09 33.20
CA PHE A 23 -21.46 -55.66 32.11
C PHE A 23 -22.64 -54.87 32.64
N PHE A 24 -22.86 -53.68 32.06
CA PHE A 24 -24.22 -53.12 31.98
C PHE A 24 -24.47 -52.60 30.56
N PHE A 25 -25.35 -53.32 29.86
CA PHE A 25 -25.92 -52.86 28.61
C PHE A 25 -26.89 -51.70 28.92
N LEU A 26 -26.56 -50.54 28.40
CA LEU A 26 -27.54 -49.45 28.26
C LEU A 26 -27.60 -49.07 26.79
N SER A 27 -28.70 -49.46 26.17
CA SER A 27 -29.04 -49.15 24.79
C SER A 27 -29.35 -47.66 24.68
N CYS A 28 -28.41 -46.90 24.16
CA CYS A 28 -28.65 -45.50 23.75
C CYS A 28 -28.90 -45.45 22.25
N ILE A 29 -30.12 -45.10 21.91
CA ILE A 29 -30.62 -44.81 20.57
C ILE A 29 -29.81 -43.65 20.01
N LEU A 30 -28.96 -43.91 18.99
CA LEU A 30 -28.32 -42.86 18.20
C LEU A 30 -29.37 -42.21 17.29
N MET A 31 -29.79 -41.02 17.61
CA MET A 31 -30.37 -40.08 16.66
C MET A 31 -29.23 -39.44 15.84
N PRO A 32 -29.28 -39.40 14.52
CA PRO A 32 -28.34 -38.61 13.73
C PRO A 32 -28.67 -37.11 13.91
N LEU A 33 -27.75 -36.36 14.54
CA LEU A 33 -27.74 -34.92 14.44
C LEU A 33 -27.36 -34.56 12.97
N PHE A 34 -28.38 -34.16 12.21
CA PHE A 34 -28.10 -33.39 10.98
C PHE A 34 -27.52 -32.04 11.38
N ALA A 35 -26.21 -31.92 11.26
CA ALA A 35 -25.55 -30.61 11.29
C ALA A 35 -26.01 -29.85 10.03
N SER A 36 -26.93 -28.91 10.21
CA SER A 36 -27.22 -27.90 9.20
C SER A 36 -25.97 -27.11 8.93
N ALA A 37 -25.37 -27.32 7.76
CA ALA A 37 -24.29 -26.44 7.28
C ALA A 37 -24.89 -25.04 7.10
N ALA A 38 -24.50 -24.11 7.95
CA ALA A 38 -24.83 -22.71 7.76
C ALA A 38 -24.19 -22.25 6.45
N GLU A 39 -24.98 -21.80 5.50
CA GLU A 39 -24.52 -21.14 4.30
C GLU A 39 -23.64 -19.92 4.70
N PRO A 40 -22.51 -19.69 4.01
CA PRO A 40 -21.71 -18.50 4.25
C PRO A 40 -22.59 -17.27 3.97
N PRO A 41 -22.45 -16.17 4.75
CA PRO A 41 -23.25 -14.98 4.54
C PRO A 41 -23.05 -14.47 3.11
N ALA A 42 -24.15 -14.35 2.37
CA ALA A 42 -24.16 -13.75 1.05
C ALA A 42 -23.48 -12.39 1.13
N HIS A 43 -22.46 -12.16 0.31
CA HIS A 43 -21.85 -10.86 0.15
C HIS A 43 -22.94 -9.89 -0.28
N SER A 44 -23.46 -9.11 0.68
CA SER A 44 -24.37 -8.01 0.39
C SER A 44 -23.64 -7.03 -0.52
N LYS A 45 -24.20 -6.80 -1.72
CA LYS A 45 -23.76 -5.70 -2.58
C LYS A 45 -23.73 -4.44 -1.70
N PRO A 46 -22.65 -3.63 -1.76
CA PRO A 46 -22.62 -2.40 -1.00
C PRO A 46 -23.86 -1.58 -1.34
N ALA A 47 -24.61 -1.18 -0.31
CA ALA A 47 -25.78 -0.32 -0.49
C ALA A 47 -25.34 0.94 -1.25
N HIS A 48 -26.10 1.35 -2.26
CA HIS A 48 -25.89 2.63 -2.95
C HIS A 48 -25.89 3.73 -1.89
N ARG A 49 -24.68 4.19 -1.54
CA ARG A 49 -24.49 5.22 -0.51
C ARG A 49 -24.91 6.53 -1.14
N VAL A 50 -25.96 7.15 -0.59
CA VAL A 50 -26.39 8.49 -0.99
C VAL A 50 -25.24 9.43 -0.70
N LEU A 51 -24.66 10.03 -1.74
CA LEU A 51 -23.57 10.97 -1.59
C LEU A 51 -24.09 12.26 -0.92
N SER A 52 -23.29 12.82 -0.01
CA SER A 52 -23.56 14.11 0.60
C SER A 52 -23.62 15.22 -0.44
N PRO A 53 -24.36 16.30 -0.21
CA PRO A 53 -24.30 17.50 -1.09
C PRO A 53 -22.87 18.05 -1.29
N ALA A 54 -21.97 17.81 -0.35
CA ALA A 54 -20.55 18.19 -0.46
C ALA A 54 -19.66 17.13 -1.13
N SER A 55 -20.25 16.09 -1.76
CA SER A 55 -19.50 15.05 -2.44
C SER A 55 -18.67 15.60 -3.60
N PRO A 56 -17.46 15.06 -3.86
CA PRO A 56 -16.63 15.51 -4.96
C PRO A 56 -17.29 15.21 -6.31
N LEU A 57 -16.94 16.02 -7.33
CA LEU A 57 -17.26 15.74 -8.72
C LEU A 57 -16.30 14.67 -9.24
N VAL A 58 -16.81 13.49 -9.59
CA VAL A 58 -16.02 12.36 -10.08
C VAL A 58 -15.98 12.36 -11.59
N LYS A 59 -14.79 12.22 -12.18
CA LYS A 59 -14.58 12.11 -13.63
C LYS A 59 -13.53 11.05 -13.93
N ASP A 60 -13.76 10.29 -14.99
CA ASP A 60 -12.73 9.46 -15.62
C ASP A 60 -12.21 10.20 -16.85
N ALA A 61 -10.90 10.21 -17.02
CA ALA A 61 -10.23 10.89 -18.10
C ALA A 61 -9.12 10.05 -18.71
N ARG A 62 -8.69 10.46 -19.91
CA ARG A 62 -7.59 9.84 -20.64
C ARG A 62 -6.69 10.92 -21.20
N PHE A 63 -5.43 10.57 -21.36
CA PHE A 63 -4.46 11.40 -22.06
C PHE A 63 -3.34 10.53 -22.63
N HIS A 64 -2.67 11.02 -23.66
CA HIS A 64 -1.51 10.35 -24.22
C HIS A 64 -0.27 10.62 -23.38
N SER A 65 0.31 9.58 -22.78
CA SER A 65 1.60 9.66 -22.11
C SER A 65 2.73 9.56 -23.13
N ALA A 66 3.60 10.56 -23.15
CA ALA A 66 4.79 10.54 -24.00
C ALA A 66 5.81 9.51 -23.53
N ALA A 67 5.96 9.33 -22.21
CA ALA A 67 6.87 8.36 -21.62
C ALA A 67 6.51 6.92 -21.96
N LEU A 68 5.21 6.59 -22.00
CA LEU A 68 4.70 5.24 -22.30
C LEU A 68 4.28 5.09 -23.76
N ASN A 69 4.23 6.19 -24.54
CA ASN A 69 3.75 6.24 -25.92
C ASN A 69 2.37 5.57 -26.10
N ARG A 70 1.45 5.77 -25.16
CA ARG A 70 0.09 5.22 -25.19
C ARG A 70 -0.90 6.06 -24.40
N GLU A 71 -2.20 5.80 -24.63
CA GLU A 71 -3.28 6.38 -23.83
C GLU A 71 -3.29 5.78 -22.43
N MET A 72 -3.25 6.65 -21.43
CA MET A 72 -3.37 6.31 -20.02
C MET A 72 -4.65 6.89 -19.43
N ARG A 73 -5.18 6.20 -18.42
CA ARG A 73 -6.42 6.56 -17.74
C ARG A 73 -6.13 7.07 -16.35
N TYR A 74 -7.00 7.94 -15.87
CA TYR A 74 -7.05 8.30 -14.45
C TYR A 74 -8.48 8.64 -14.05
N ARG A 75 -8.82 8.41 -12.79
CA ARG A 75 -10.01 8.97 -12.14
C ARG A 75 -9.59 10.21 -11.37
N ILE A 76 -10.41 11.24 -11.42
CA ILE A 76 -10.18 12.46 -10.68
C ILE A 76 -11.40 12.83 -9.85
N TYR A 77 -11.16 13.19 -8.61
CA TYR A 77 -12.13 13.81 -7.73
C TYR A 77 -11.82 15.30 -7.67
N LEU A 78 -12.82 16.12 -7.99
CA LEU A 78 -12.74 17.58 -7.89
C LEU A 78 -13.61 18.05 -6.72
N PRO A 79 -13.25 19.14 -6.02
CA PRO A 79 -14.09 19.73 -4.99
C PRO A 79 -15.53 19.96 -5.51
N HIS A 80 -16.51 19.84 -4.63
CA HIS A 80 -17.93 19.91 -5.01
C HIS A 80 -18.30 21.24 -5.69
N ASP A 81 -17.64 22.33 -5.31
CA ASP A 81 -17.83 23.69 -5.84
C ASP A 81 -16.87 24.04 -6.97
N TYR A 82 -16.06 23.10 -7.45
CA TYR A 82 -15.05 23.32 -8.47
C TYR A 82 -15.57 24.10 -9.69
N ALA A 83 -16.80 23.83 -10.15
CA ALA A 83 -17.39 24.52 -11.30
C ALA A 83 -17.80 25.96 -10.98
N ALA A 84 -18.08 26.30 -9.71
CA ALA A 84 -18.58 27.58 -9.26
C ALA A 84 -17.48 28.57 -8.86
N THR A 85 -16.22 28.12 -8.75
CA THR A 85 -15.08 28.91 -8.28
C THR A 85 -14.01 29.06 -9.36
N THR A 86 -13.08 30.00 -9.15
CA THR A 86 -11.88 30.18 -9.98
C THR A 86 -10.59 29.88 -9.21
N VAL A 87 -10.71 29.43 -7.97
CA VAL A 87 -9.56 29.14 -7.11
C VAL A 87 -8.74 27.94 -7.62
N ARG A 88 -7.48 27.88 -7.20
CA ARG A 88 -6.61 26.75 -7.46
C ARG A 88 -6.52 25.89 -6.22
N TYR A 89 -6.41 24.57 -6.43
CA TYR A 89 -6.48 23.56 -5.40
C TYR A 89 -5.17 22.80 -5.28
N PRO A 90 -4.78 22.37 -4.09
CA PRO A 90 -3.73 21.40 -3.91
C PRO A 90 -4.14 20.02 -4.48
N VAL A 91 -3.15 19.16 -4.74
CA VAL A 91 -3.37 17.87 -5.42
C VAL A 91 -2.78 16.73 -4.60
N LEU A 92 -3.55 15.66 -4.43
CA LEU A 92 -3.08 14.35 -3.99
C LEU A 92 -3.09 13.39 -5.19
N TYR A 93 -1.95 12.80 -5.52
CA TYR A 93 -1.84 11.64 -6.39
C TYR A 93 -1.94 10.37 -5.54
N LEU A 94 -3.00 9.58 -5.75
CA LEU A 94 -3.35 8.44 -4.91
C LEU A 94 -3.21 7.12 -5.70
N LEU A 95 -2.16 6.37 -5.41
CA LEU A 95 -1.67 5.23 -6.17
C LEU A 95 -2.34 3.92 -5.72
N HIS A 96 -2.74 3.08 -6.69
CA HIS A 96 -3.31 1.74 -6.42
C HIS A 96 -2.23 0.70 -6.11
N GLY A 97 -2.64 -0.47 -5.62
CA GLY A 97 -1.78 -1.63 -5.37
C GLY A 97 -1.63 -2.54 -6.60
N LEU A 98 -0.83 -3.59 -6.43
CA LEU A 98 -0.64 -4.63 -7.45
C LEU A 98 -2.00 -5.25 -7.84
N TYR A 99 -2.20 -5.58 -9.11
CA TYR A 99 -3.45 -6.05 -9.71
C TYR A 99 -4.61 -5.06 -9.61
N GLY A 100 -4.33 -3.83 -9.23
CA GLY A 100 -5.31 -2.75 -9.16
C GLY A 100 -5.37 -1.91 -10.42
N ASN A 101 -6.19 -0.86 -10.36
CA ASN A 101 -6.34 0.13 -11.41
C ASN A 101 -6.84 1.47 -10.84
N TYR A 102 -7.02 2.46 -11.70
CA TYR A 102 -7.46 3.81 -11.36
C TYR A 102 -8.85 3.90 -10.68
N GLU A 103 -9.66 2.83 -10.70
CA GLU A 103 -11.01 2.83 -10.12
C GLU A 103 -11.05 2.39 -8.65
N ASN A 104 -10.04 1.61 -8.21
CA ASN A 104 -10.11 0.85 -6.97
C ASN A 104 -10.37 1.70 -5.74
N TRP A 105 -9.65 2.80 -5.57
CA TRP A 105 -9.88 3.68 -4.44
C TRP A 105 -11.32 4.22 -4.37
N GLY A 106 -11.91 4.51 -5.52
CA GLY A 106 -13.28 5.02 -5.60
C GLY A 106 -14.36 3.96 -5.44
N THR A 107 -14.06 2.68 -5.78
CA THR A 107 -15.06 1.60 -5.81
C THR A 107 -14.99 0.67 -4.60
N LEU A 108 -13.81 0.55 -3.99
CA LEU A 108 -13.56 -0.39 -2.89
C LEU A 108 -13.44 0.31 -1.52
N THR A 109 -13.53 1.63 -1.49
CA THR A 109 -13.46 2.43 -0.27
C THR A 109 -14.57 3.48 -0.18
N SER A 110 -14.63 4.14 0.94
CA SER A 110 -15.50 5.29 1.20
C SER A 110 -14.86 6.63 0.78
N LEU A 111 -13.80 6.63 -0.02
CA LEU A 111 -12.98 7.80 -0.34
C LEU A 111 -13.81 9.04 -0.72
N ALA A 112 -14.85 8.88 -1.55
CA ALA A 112 -15.71 9.99 -1.96
C ALA A 112 -16.39 10.71 -0.77
N ASN A 113 -16.72 9.95 0.28
CA ASN A 113 -17.28 10.56 1.51
C ASN A 113 -16.17 11.14 2.40
N ASP A 114 -15.00 10.50 2.44
CA ASP A 114 -13.89 10.92 3.28
C ASP A 114 -13.26 12.23 2.78
N VAL A 115 -13.39 12.52 1.48
CA VAL A 115 -12.94 13.78 0.87
C VAL A 115 -14.07 14.80 0.65
N ALA A 116 -15.29 14.46 1.02
CA ALA A 116 -16.43 15.37 0.89
C ALA A 116 -16.21 16.66 1.71
N GLY A 117 -16.38 17.82 1.05
CA GLY A 117 -16.15 19.12 1.69
C GLY A 117 -14.69 19.51 1.85
N ARG A 118 -13.75 18.73 1.35
CA ARG A 118 -12.31 19.09 1.32
C ARG A 118 -11.97 19.82 0.01
N ASP A 119 -11.11 20.81 0.11
CA ASP A 119 -10.67 21.63 -1.02
C ASP A 119 -9.42 21.03 -1.69
N TRP A 120 -9.54 19.77 -2.12
CA TRP A 120 -8.45 19.01 -2.74
C TRP A 120 -8.86 18.39 -4.05
N ILE A 121 -7.94 18.36 -5.00
CA ILE A 121 -8.02 17.49 -6.19
C ILE A 121 -7.37 16.16 -5.86
N ILE A 122 -8.08 15.05 -6.05
CA ILE A 122 -7.51 13.70 -5.88
C ILE A 122 -7.39 13.05 -7.25
N VAL A 123 -6.20 12.63 -7.62
CA VAL A 123 -5.89 11.98 -8.90
C VAL A 123 -5.51 10.53 -8.67
N MET A 124 -6.24 9.61 -9.24
CA MET A 124 -6.03 8.17 -9.14
C MET A 124 -5.64 7.64 -10.52
N PRO A 125 -4.34 7.53 -10.84
CA PRO A 125 -3.88 7.05 -12.13
C PRO A 125 -3.99 5.54 -12.25
N ASP A 126 -4.14 5.06 -13.50
CA ASP A 126 -3.82 3.69 -13.87
C ASP A 126 -2.30 3.56 -14.03
N ALA A 127 -1.72 2.47 -13.54
CA ALA A 127 -0.28 2.27 -13.62
C ALA A 127 0.10 0.80 -13.81
N ASP A 128 -0.83 -0.06 -14.23
CA ASP A 128 -0.61 -1.49 -14.37
C ASP A 128 0.12 -2.08 -13.12
N ASP A 129 0.80 -3.20 -13.28
CA ASP A 129 1.64 -3.80 -12.24
C ASP A 129 3.11 -3.32 -12.32
N SER A 130 3.30 -2.02 -12.59
CA SER A 130 4.58 -1.41 -12.95
C SER A 130 5.52 -1.11 -11.79
N TRP A 131 5.04 -1.23 -10.56
CA TRP A 131 5.76 -0.74 -9.38
C TRP A 131 6.14 0.74 -9.47
N TYR A 132 5.40 1.49 -10.31
CA TYR A 132 5.65 2.93 -10.55
C TYR A 132 7.10 3.21 -10.94
N THR A 133 7.72 2.31 -11.73
CA THR A 133 9.15 2.25 -12.01
C THR A 133 9.39 2.16 -13.51
N ASN A 134 10.41 2.81 -14.01
CA ASN A 134 10.89 2.58 -15.36
C ASN A 134 11.53 1.19 -15.41
N SER A 135 10.96 0.27 -16.21
CA SER A 135 11.37 -1.13 -16.23
C SER A 135 12.83 -1.30 -16.64
N ALA A 136 13.55 -2.16 -15.92
CA ALA A 136 14.93 -2.50 -16.22
C ALA A 136 15.06 -3.37 -17.48
N THR A 137 14.02 -4.14 -17.85
CA THR A 137 14.08 -5.10 -18.94
C THR A 137 13.16 -4.78 -20.10
N THR A 138 12.18 -3.89 -19.89
CA THR A 138 11.20 -3.47 -20.91
C THR A 138 11.31 -1.95 -21.12
N PRO A 139 12.23 -1.48 -21.98
CA PRO A 139 12.52 -0.04 -22.12
C PRO A 139 11.32 0.88 -22.42
N PRO A 140 10.24 0.43 -23.11
CA PRO A 140 9.04 1.24 -23.29
C PRO A 140 8.24 1.49 -22.01
N ASP A 141 8.39 0.66 -20.99
CA ASP A 141 7.64 0.75 -19.74
C ASP A 141 8.27 1.77 -18.78
N LYS A 142 8.02 3.05 -19.04
CA LYS A 142 8.56 4.18 -18.28
C LYS A 142 7.54 4.76 -17.31
N PHE A 143 7.05 3.94 -16.39
CA PHE A 143 5.99 4.34 -15.48
C PHE A 143 6.41 5.35 -14.39
N GLU A 144 7.68 5.42 -14.04
CA GLU A 144 8.20 6.50 -13.19
C GLU A 144 8.07 7.85 -13.90
N ASP A 145 8.56 7.94 -15.15
CA ASP A 145 8.46 9.15 -15.95
C ASP A 145 7.00 9.54 -16.25
N TYR A 146 6.15 8.53 -16.49
CA TYR A 146 4.72 8.75 -16.68
C TYR A 146 4.08 9.43 -15.47
N ILE A 147 4.30 8.93 -14.24
CA ILE A 147 3.69 9.53 -13.04
C ILE A 147 4.35 10.87 -12.70
N ALA A 148 5.68 10.91 -12.69
CA ALA A 148 6.42 12.07 -12.17
C ALA A 148 6.45 13.26 -13.16
N LYS A 149 6.25 13.01 -14.45
CA LYS A 149 6.33 14.04 -15.48
C LYS A 149 5.03 14.22 -16.23
N ASP A 150 4.59 13.18 -16.98
CA ASP A 150 3.46 13.31 -17.90
C ASP A 150 2.14 13.56 -17.18
N LEU A 151 1.85 12.79 -16.13
CA LEU A 151 0.62 12.91 -15.36
C LEU A 151 0.55 14.25 -14.60
N ILE A 152 1.64 14.66 -13.96
CA ILE A 152 1.69 15.96 -13.29
C ILE A 152 1.44 17.08 -14.30
N ALA A 153 2.11 17.05 -15.46
CA ALA A 153 1.93 18.05 -16.50
C ALA A 153 0.49 18.08 -17.06
N GLU A 154 -0.13 16.91 -17.30
CA GLU A 154 -1.54 16.78 -17.73
C GLU A 154 -2.48 17.40 -16.72
N ILE A 155 -2.33 17.08 -15.43
CA ILE A 155 -3.19 17.57 -14.36
C ILE A 155 -3.04 19.09 -14.20
N GLU A 156 -1.83 19.60 -14.25
CA GLU A 156 -1.57 21.04 -14.16
C GLU A 156 -2.02 21.84 -15.38
N ALA A 157 -2.04 21.23 -16.57
CA ALA A 157 -2.54 21.85 -17.78
C ALA A 157 -4.07 21.89 -17.82
N ARG A 158 -4.73 20.81 -17.36
CA ARG A 158 -6.17 20.61 -17.53
C ARG A 158 -7.00 21.13 -16.36
N TYR A 159 -6.43 21.17 -15.15
CA TYR A 159 -7.17 21.51 -13.93
C TYR A 159 -6.55 22.70 -13.19
N ARG A 160 -7.35 23.36 -12.38
CA ARG A 160 -6.91 24.50 -11.56
C ARG A 160 -6.17 24.00 -10.32
N THR A 161 -4.89 23.67 -10.50
CA THR A 161 -4.00 23.22 -9.45
C THR A 161 -3.07 24.34 -8.98
N ILE A 162 -2.64 24.29 -7.74
CA ILE A 162 -1.51 25.06 -7.23
C ILE A 162 -0.24 24.35 -7.69
N ARG A 163 0.53 25.01 -8.59
CA ARG A 163 1.74 24.45 -9.21
C ARG A 163 2.98 24.62 -8.33
N ASP A 164 2.87 24.14 -7.11
CA ASP A 164 3.92 24.23 -6.10
C ASP A 164 4.07 22.89 -5.38
N ARG A 165 5.32 22.49 -5.05
CA ARG A 165 5.55 21.27 -4.28
C ARG A 165 4.78 21.26 -2.96
N HIS A 166 4.66 22.43 -2.29
CA HIS A 166 3.98 22.56 -0.99
C HIS A 166 2.46 22.35 -1.07
N ALA A 167 1.91 22.30 -2.28
CA ALA A 167 0.52 21.95 -2.55
C ALA A 167 0.37 20.60 -3.28
N ARG A 168 1.45 19.80 -3.35
CA ARG A 168 1.44 18.52 -4.04
C ARG A 168 1.82 17.40 -3.08
N ALA A 169 0.93 16.41 -2.98
CA ALA A 169 1.11 15.19 -2.19
C ALA A 169 1.02 13.95 -3.08
N ILE A 170 1.66 12.87 -2.65
CA ILE A 170 1.53 11.56 -3.24
C ILE A 170 1.31 10.53 -2.13
N ALA A 171 0.40 9.58 -2.33
CA ALA A 171 0.19 8.49 -1.39
C ALA A 171 -0.27 7.23 -2.13
N GLY A 172 -0.26 6.10 -1.46
CA GLY A 172 -0.77 4.86 -2.03
C GLY A 172 -0.75 3.69 -1.07
N LEU A 173 -1.26 2.56 -1.53
CA LEU A 173 -1.27 1.31 -0.77
C LEU A 173 -0.37 0.25 -1.42
N SER A 174 0.24 -0.61 -0.61
CA SER A 174 1.01 -1.77 -1.10
C SER A 174 2.07 -1.39 -2.14
N MET A 175 1.97 -1.85 -3.39
CA MET A 175 2.78 -1.39 -4.53
C MET A 175 2.73 0.14 -4.66
N GLY A 176 1.55 0.76 -4.50
CA GLY A 176 1.39 2.22 -4.55
C GLY A 176 2.02 2.94 -3.35
N GLY A 177 2.06 2.32 -2.17
CA GLY A 177 2.77 2.82 -1.00
C GLY A 177 4.28 2.87 -1.22
N TYR A 178 4.85 1.81 -1.79
CA TYR A 178 6.22 1.79 -2.27
C TYR A 178 6.45 2.88 -3.33
N GLY A 179 5.60 2.94 -4.36
CA GLY A 179 5.70 3.91 -5.44
C GLY A 179 5.67 5.35 -4.95
N ALA A 180 4.78 5.67 -4.01
CA ALA A 180 4.67 7.01 -3.43
C ALA A 180 5.94 7.44 -2.70
N LEU A 181 6.48 6.58 -1.83
CA LEU A 181 7.74 6.87 -1.13
C LEU A 181 8.91 6.95 -2.10
N LYS A 182 9.01 6.00 -3.05
CA LYS A 182 10.09 5.99 -4.04
C LYS A 182 10.12 7.27 -4.86
N LEU A 183 8.99 7.68 -5.44
CA LEU A 183 8.90 8.88 -6.27
C LEU A 183 9.24 10.15 -5.49
N ALA A 184 8.75 10.26 -4.26
CA ALA A 184 8.99 11.42 -3.42
C ALA A 184 10.43 11.50 -2.88
N LEU A 185 11.09 10.36 -2.65
CA LEU A 185 12.51 10.31 -2.29
C LEU A 185 13.43 10.54 -3.50
N ARG A 186 12.98 10.14 -4.70
CA ARG A 186 13.72 10.33 -5.95
C ARG A 186 13.78 11.78 -6.38
N ASP A 187 12.65 12.46 -6.30
CA ASP A 187 12.53 13.89 -6.59
C ASP A 187 11.87 14.62 -5.40
N PRO A 188 12.66 15.01 -4.40
CA PRO A 188 12.15 15.70 -3.23
C PRO A 188 11.53 17.08 -3.55
N GLN A 189 11.78 17.62 -4.75
CA GLN A 189 11.17 18.88 -5.18
C GLN A 189 9.78 18.68 -5.82
N ALA A 190 9.39 17.43 -6.11
CA ALA A 190 8.08 17.15 -6.69
C ALA A 190 6.94 17.18 -5.66
N PHE A 191 7.16 16.69 -4.43
CA PHE A 191 6.12 16.50 -3.42
C PHE A 191 6.56 17.00 -2.06
N ALA A 192 5.64 17.62 -1.30
CA ALA A 192 5.90 18.01 0.09
C ALA A 192 5.44 16.96 1.11
N PHE A 193 4.55 16.04 0.69
CA PHE A 193 4.02 14.96 1.53
C PHE A 193 4.03 13.65 0.75
N ALA A 194 4.46 12.57 1.39
CA ALA A 194 4.38 11.23 0.84
C ALA A 194 3.79 10.24 1.86
N GLY A 195 2.74 9.52 1.46
CA GLY A 195 2.00 8.58 2.31
C GLY A 195 2.07 7.14 1.81
N SER A 196 2.27 6.19 2.74
CA SER A 196 2.31 4.76 2.45
C SER A 196 1.41 3.98 3.39
N LEU A 197 0.43 3.29 2.85
CA LEU A 197 -0.42 2.34 3.57
C LEU A 197 0.02 0.92 3.21
N SER A 198 0.48 0.14 4.19
CA SER A 198 0.95 -1.25 3.96
C SER A 198 1.97 -1.36 2.82
N GLY A 199 2.91 -0.44 2.72
CA GLY A 199 3.85 -0.37 1.60
C GLY A 199 4.70 -1.63 1.46
N ALA A 200 4.85 -2.14 0.23
CA ALA A 200 5.75 -3.24 -0.10
C ALA A 200 7.18 -2.71 -0.28
N LEU A 201 7.77 -2.24 0.82
CA LEU A 201 8.95 -1.39 0.81
C LEU A 201 10.26 -2.11 0.44
N ASP A 202 10.24 -3.44 0.39
CA ASP A 202 11.33 -4.31 -0.03
C ASP A 202 11.32 -4.68 -1.53
N ALA A 203 10.38 -4.15 -2.31
CA ALA A 203 10.13 -4.59 -3.69
C ALA A 203 11.36 -4.54 -4.60
N ALA A 204 12.21 -3.53 -4.47
CA ALA A 204 13.42 -3.39 -5.28
C ALA A 204 14.64 -4.12 -4.70
N ARG A 205 14.56 -4.66 -3.47
CA ARG A 205 15.61 -5.48 -2.87
C ARG A 205 15.72 -6.85 -3.52
N ASP A 206 16.66 -7.65 -3.12
CA ASP A 206 16.80 -9.00 -3.64
C ASP A 206 15.49 -9.78 -3.49
N LEU A 207 15.24 -10.65 -4.48
CA LEU A 207 13.99 -11.41 -4.54
C LEU A 207 13.77 -12.20 -3.26
N ASP A 208 12.69 -11.88 -2.58
CA ASP A 208 12.19 -12.72 -1.50
C ASP A 208 11.61 -14.01 -2.09
N THR A 209 12.32 -15.10 -1.92
CA THR A 209 11.90 -16.43 -2.37
C THR A 209 10.67 -16.95 -1.64
N SER A 210 10.27 -16.31 -0.54
CA SER A 210 9.04 -16.65 0.19
C SER A 210 7.78 -16.23 -0.54
N ARG A 211 7.90 -15.40 -1.59
CA ARG A 211 6.79 -14.87 -2.40
C ARG A 211 7.02 -15.11 -3.90
N PRO A 212 7.13 -16.36 -4.33
CA PRO A 212 7.51 -16.71 -5.69
C PRO A 212 6.51 -16.21 -6.75
N GLU A 213 5.27 -15.96 -6.38
CA GLU A 213 4.23 -15.44 -7.27
C GLU A 213 4.51 -14.02 -7.77
N PHE A 214 5.25 -13.21 -7.04
CA PHE A 214 5.64 -11.86 -7.45
C PHE A 214 6.96 -11.82 -8.23
N ALA A 215 7.77 -12.88 -8.12
CA ALA A 215 9.12 -12.92 -8.67
C ALA A 215 9.20 -12.59 -10.18
N PRO A 216 8.33 -13.12 -11.06
CA PRO A 216 8.40 -12.82 -12.49
C PRO A 216 8.25 -11.32 -12.78
N ARG A 217 7.31 -10.63 -12.12
CA ARG A 217 7.08 -9.21 -12.33
C ARG A 217 8.18 -8.35 -11.72
N LEU A 218 8.70 -8.73 -10.55
CA LEU A 218 9.85 -8.04 -9.94
C LEU A 218 11.13 -8.16 -10.78
N LEU A 219 11.35 -9.34 -11.41
CA LEU A 219 12.45 -9.52 -12.35
C LEU A 219 12.30 -8.65 -13.60
N GLU A 220 11.10 -8.54 -14.14
CA GLU A 220 10.81 -7.70 -15.29
C GLU A 220 11.06 -6.22 -14.96
N VAL A 221 10.54 -5.74 -13.85
CA VAL A 221 10.62 -4.32 -13.48
C VAL A 221 12.00 -3.93 -12.98
N PHE A 222 12.61 -4.71 -12.09
CA PHE A 222 13.87 -4.35 -11.42
C PHE A 222 15.10 -5.10 -11.94
N GLY A 223 14.92 -6.04 -12.86
CA GLY A 223 15.99 -6.93 -13.33
C GLY A 223 16.31 -8.07 -12.36
N SER A 224 17.30 -8.90 -12.74
CA SER A 224 17.81 -9.99 -11.91
C SER A 224 18.47 -9.48 -10.63
N PRO A 225 18.65 -10.34 -9.60
CA PRO A 225 19.48 -10.00 -8.44
C PRO A 225 20.85 -9.44 -8.88
N GLY A 226 21.27 -8.36 -8.23
CA GLY A 226 22.50 -7.64 -8.59
C GLY A 226 22.36 -6.65 -9.77
N ASN A 227 21.20 -6.55 -10.42
CA ASN A 227 20.98 -5.53 -11.43
C ASN A 227 21.05 -4.13 -10.79
N PRO A 228 21.82 -3.15 -11.36
CA PRO A 228 21.91 -1.79 -10.84
C PRO A 228 20.56 -1.09 -10.67
N ALA A 229 19.55 -1.43 -11.48
CA ALA A 229 18.21 -0.89 -11.35
C ALA A 229 17.57 -1.19 -9.98
N ARG A 230 17.94 -2.30 -9.33
CA ARG A 230 17.46 -2.62 -7.98
C ARG A 230 17.95 -1.61 -6.97
N ALA A 231 19.26 -1.40 -6.91
CA ALA A 231 19.86 -0.41 -6.02
C ALA A 231 19.30 1.00 -6.30
N HIS A 232 19.12 1.33 -7.58
CA HIS A 232 18.56 2.61 -7.99
C HIS A 232 17.11 2.82 -7.54
N ASN A 233 16.33 1.77 -7.37
CA ASN A 233 14.93 1.80 -6.97
C ASN A 233 14.69 1.35 -5.51
N ASP A 234 15.72 1.00 -4.76
CA ASP A 234 15.63 0.67 -3.34
C ASP A 234 15.41 1.94 -2.52
N ILE A 235 14.26 2.04 -1.85
CA ILE A 235 13.90 3.23 -1.07
C ILE A 235 14.83 3.46 0.13
N PHE A 236 15.46 2.42 0.66
CA PHE A 236 16.44 2.55 1.75
C PHE A 236 17.73 3.21 1.24
N GLN A 237 18.14 2.85 0.03
CA GLN A 237 19.27 3.52 -0.62
C GLN A 237 18.93 4.96 -1.01
N LEU A 238 17.73 5.20 -1.58
CA LEU A 238 17.26 6.55 -1.87
C LEU A 238 17.27 7.43 -0.61
N LEU A 239 16.74 6.91 0.50
CA LEU A 239 16.76 7.60 1.78
C LEU A 239 18.19 7.87 2.26
N SER A 240 19.12 6.92 2.04
CA SER A 240 20.52 7.06 2.48
C SER A 240 21.27 8.21 1.79
N HIS A 241 20.86 8.55 0.59
CA HIS A 241 21.47 9.62 -0.21
C HIS A 241 20.70 10.95 -0.14
N ALA A 242 19.52 10.96 0.48
CA ALA A 242 18.68 12.14 0.55
C ALA A 242 19.20 13.17 1.54
N THR A 243 19.11 14.44 1.18
CA THR A 243 19.38 15.56 2.10
C THR A 243 18.14 15.79 2.96
N GLN A 244 18.29 15.74 4.27
CA GLN A 244 17.19 15.85 5.23
C GLN A 244 16.30 17.09 5.01
N ALA A 245 16.90 18.23 4.64
CA ALA A 245 16.17 19.48 4.41
C ALA A 245 15.20 19.41 3.21
N ASP A 246 15.47 18.52 2.25
CA ASP A 246 14.70 18.40 1.03
C ASP A 246 13.60 17.34 1.13
N LEU A 247 13.68 16.45 2.13
CA LEU A 247 12.73 15.35 2.28
C LEU A 247 11.28 15.85 2.45
N PRO A 248 10.31 15.17 1.84
CA PRO A 248 8.89 15.39 2.14
C PRO A 248 8.56 14.98 3.57
N TYR A 249 7.41 15.39 4.07
CA TYR A 249 6.85 14.78 5.27
C TYR A 249 6.36 13.37 4.92
N LEU A 250 6.81 12.38 5.68
CA LEU A 250 6.49 10.98 5.44
C LEU A 250 5.41 10.51 6.41
N TYR A 251 4.35 9.91 5.86
CA TYR A 251 3.31 9.25 6.63
C TYR A 251 3.30 7.76 6.28
N LEU A 252 3.36 6.90 7.28
CA LEU A 252 3.30 5.46 7.09
C LEU A 252 2.25 4.84 8.01
N ALA A 253 1.49 3.87 7.51
CA ALA A 253 0.65 3.02 8.35
C ALA A 253 0.70 1.59 7.85
N CYS A 254 0.72 0.61 8.77
CA CYS A 254 0.73 -0.81 8.44
C CYS A 254 -0.09 -1.60 9.45
N GLY A 255 -0.84 -2.59 8.97
CA GLY A 255 -1.63 -3.47 9.82
C GLY A 255 -0.73 -4.38 10.68
N GLU A 256 -1.13 -4.60 11.94
CA GLU A 256 -0.40 -5.49 12.86
C GLU A 256 -0.31 -6.95 12.36
N GLN A 257 -1.24 -7.36 11.49
CA GLN A 257 -1.29 -8.68 10.88
C GLN A 257 -0.88 -8.63 9.39
N ASP A 258 -0.38 -7.48 8.91
CA ASP A 258 0.05 -7.32 7.53
C ASP A 258 1.40 -8.01 7.28
N ARG A 259 1.50 -8.70 6.15
CA ARG A 259 2.73 -9.36 5.71
C ARG A 259 3.92 -8.41 5.50
N PHE A 260 3.66 -7.12 5.27
CA PHE A 260 4.69 -6.09 5.09
C PHE A 260 5.04 -5.35 6.39
N LEU A 261 4.49 -5.75 7.54
CA LEU A 261 4.75 -5.07 8.82
C LEU A 261 6.27 -5.02 9.14
N SER A 262 6.97 -6.13 8.93
CA SER A 262 8.41 -6.21 9.24
C SER A 262 9.23 -5.17 8.47
N VAL A 263 9.03 -5.08 7.15
CA VAL A 263 9.78 -4.14 6.31
C VAL A 263 9.35 -2.67 6.56
N ASN A 264 8.08 -2.43 6.93
CA ASN A 264 7.65 -1.09 7.31
C ASN A 264 8.33 -0.65 8.63
N ARG A 265 8.41 -1.52 9.63
CA ARG A 265 9.17 -1.27 10.88
C ARG A 265 10.65 -1.01 10.61
N GLU A 266 11.27 -1.78 9.72
CA GLU A 266 12.67 -1.59 9.32
C GLU A 266 12.89 -0.20 8.72
N PHE A 267 12.02 0.22 7.79
CA PHE A 267 12.12 1.54 7.18
C PHE A 267 11.91 2.67 8.19
N VAL A 268 10.95 2.52 9.10
CA VAL A 268 10.70 3.48 10.20
C VAL A 268 11.90 3.59 11.14
N ALA A 269 12.56 2.46 11.44
CA ALA A 269 13.79 2.49 12.25
C ALA A 269 14.90 3.30 11.54
N GLU A 270 15.05 3.15 10.23
CA GLU A 270 16.01 3.93 9.43
C GLU A 270 15.66 5.44 9.43
N LEU A 271 14.36 5.79 9.28
CA LEU A 271 13.89 7.17 9.39
C LEU A 271 14.24 7.78 10.77
N SER A 272 14.00 7.01 11.84
CA SER A 272 14.32 7.44 13.21
C SER A 272 15.81 7.66 13.41
N GLN A 273 16.67 6.73 12.98
CA GLN A 273 18.12 6.84 13.07
C GLN A 273 18.66 8.08 12.34
N ARG A 274 18.03 8.45 11.24
CA ARG A 274 18.41 9.63 10.42
C ARG A 274 17.72 10.92 10.87
N HIS A 275 16.91 10.87 11.94
CA HIS A 275 16.14 12.01 12.44
C HIS A 275 15.25 12.67 11.37
N VAL A 276 14.72 11.86 10.43
CA VAL A 276 13.76 12.31 9.42
C VAL A 276 12.42 12.61 10.10
N ARG A 277 11.68 13.58 9.59
CA ARG A 277 10.33 13.88 10.09
C ARG A 277 9.32 12.91 9.46
N TYR A 278 8.64 12.13 10.29
CA TYR A 278 7.62 11.18 9.86
C TYR A 278 6.53 11.01 10.91
N GLU A 279 5.43 10.40 10.48
CA GLU A 279 4.37 9.86 11.32
C GLU A 279 4.20 8.38 10.97
N TYR A 280 4.09 7.51 11.98
CA TYR A 280 3.93 6.08 11.78
C TYR A 280 2.87 5.50 12.69
N HIS A 281 1.98 4.68 12.11
CA HIS A 281 0.90 4.00 12.83
C HIS A 281 0.93 2.50 12.55
N GLU A 282 0.90 1.71 13.62
CA GLU A 282 0.56 0.31 13.59
C GLU A 282 -0.82 0.16 14.22
N THR A 283 -1.75 -0.41 13.48
CA THR A 283 -3.14 -0.59 13.93
C THR A 283 -3.62 -1.99 13.56
N PRO A 284 -4.57 -2.58 14.33
CA PRO A 284 -5.11 -3.89 13.99
C PRO A 284 -5.65 -3.95 12.55
N GLY A 285 -5.22 -4.95 11.79
CA GLY A 285 -5.67 -5.17 10.41
C GLY A 285 -4.68 -5.94 9.55
N ASN A 286 -5.16 -6.36 8.39
CA ASN A 286 -4.45 -7.17 7.42
C ASN A 286 -4.13 -6.36 6.15
N HIS A 287 -3.53 -7.03 5.16
CA HIS A 287 -3.25 -6.46 3.83
C HIS A 287 -4.50 -6.48 2.96
N ASP A 288 -5.52 -5.67 3.27
CA ASP A 288 -6.80 -5.69 2.60
C ASP A 288 -7.49 -4.32 2.52
N TRP A 289 -8.53 -4.24 1.69
CA TRP A 289 -9.28 -3.01 1.46
C TRP A 289 -10.03 -2.50 2.69
N THR A 290 -10.38 -3.36 3.65
CA THR A 290 -11.01 -2.94 4.92
C THR A 290 -10.04 -2.09 5.74
N TYR A 291 -8.77 -2.51 5.77
CA TYR A 291 -7.70 -1.77 6.41
C TYR A 291 -7.48 -0.41 5.71
N TRP A 292 -7.31 -0.41 4.40
CA TRP A 292 -6.99 0.80 3.64
C TRP A 292 -8.15 1.81 3.61
N ASP A 293 -9.41 1.37 3.58
CA ASP A 293 -10.59 2.25 3.71
C ASP A 293 -10.63 2.96 5.06
N ARG A 294 -10.14 2.31 6.13
CA ARG A 294 -10.03 2.93 7.44
C ARG A 294 -8.86 3.90 7.52
N GLU A 295 -7.68 3.48 7.08
CA GLU A 295 -6.43 4.21 7.30
C GLU A 295 -6.22 5.38 6.31
N ILE A 296 -6.98 5.45 5.24
CA ILE A 296 -6.91 6.62 4.35
C ILE A 296 -7.37 7.91 5.06
N ARG A 297 -8.29 7.83 6.02
CA ARG A 297 -8.83 9.00 6.74
C ARG A 297 -7.78 9.71 7.59
N PRO A 298 -7.04 9.03 8.49
CA PRO A 298 -5.97 9.67 9.23
C PRO A 298 -4.84 10.17 8.32
N LEU A 299 -4.50 9.45 7.23
CA LEU A 299 -3.53 9.92 6.25
C LEU A 299 -3.96 11.25 5.61
N LEU A 300 -5.21 11.36 5.14
CA LEU A 300 -5.75 12.60 4.58
C LEU A 300 -5.70 13.75 5.60
N SER A 301 -6.00 13.48 6.86
CA SER A 301 -5.95 14.48 7.91
C SER A 301 -4.52 14.93 8.23
N ALA A 302 -3.56 14.01 8.30
CA ALA A 302 -2.14 14.33 8.48
C ALA A 302 -1.60 15.18 7.34
N MET A 303 -1.94 14.80 6.09
CA MET A 303 -1.59 15.55 4.88
C MET A 303 -2.13 16.98 4.94
N GLU A 304 -3.40 17.15 5.23
CA GLU A 304 -4.06 18.46 5.33
C GLU A 304 -3.42 19.36 6.37
N ASN A 305 -3.18 18.82 7.57
CA ASN A 305 -2.54 19.53 8.66
C ASN A 305 -1.13 19.99 8.29
N TYR A 306 -0.35 19.09 7.68
CA TYR A 306 1.02 19.41 7.30
C TYR A 306 1.08 20.49 6.21
N LEU A 307 0.32 20.35 5.13
CA LEU A 307 0.37 21.27 4.00
C LEU A 307 -0.23 22.64 4.33
N SER A 308 -1.30 22.69 5.15
CA SER A 308 -1.87 23.95 5.63
C SER A 308 -0.89 24.73 6.52
N SER A 309 -0.01 24.04 7.24
CA SER A 309 1.03 24.68 8.06
C SER A 309 2.15 25.34 7.25
N LYS A 310 2.29 25.00 5.96
CA LYS A 310 3.31 25.52 5.05
C LYS A 310 2.81 26.64 4.15
N SER A 311 1.49 26.80 4.05
CA SER A 311 0.84 27.84 3.23
C SER A 311 0.66 29.16 4.00
N ARG A 312 1.09 29.22 5.26
CA ARG A 312 1.12 30.42 6.11
C ARG A 312 2.54 30.97 6.19
#